data_910d3324263dbeacd69377c4408255ef
#
_entry.id   910d3324263dbeacd69377c4408255ef
#
_cell.length_a   1.000
_cell.length_b   1.000
_cell.length_c   1.000
_cell.angle_alpha   90.00
_cell.angle_beta   90.00
_cell.angle_gamma   90.00
#
_symmetry.space_group_name_H-M   'P 1'
#
loop_
_entity.id
_entity.type
_entity.pdbx_description
1 polymer ?
#
loop_
_entity_poly.entity_id
_entity_poly.type
_entity_poly.pdbx_seq_one_letter_code
_entity_poly.pdbx_strand_id
1 'polypeptide(L)'
;ADADVKIPFEKAKEEVLDATAVLGKEYGEVLKHGFESRWIDVYENKGKRGGAYSAGQIVHPYVLLNYKGTLDSEFTLAHEMGHAMHSYLSTKNQEPVDREYVIFVAEVASTCNESLLMQHLLKKTQDKKTRAYLINYFLEQFRTTLYRQTMFAEFELKINELVQNGGSLTAEGLNKIYHDLNVFYYGDAVVVDDLIDREWARIPHFYYNYYVFQYSTGFSAAMALSERILSEGEPAVKDYLNFLSGGCSKDPISLLQGAGVDMRTAEPVHRALKLFD
;
A
#
# COMPACT_ATOMS: atom_id res chain seq x y z
N ALA A 1 -3.08 -21.67 -5.81
CA ALA A 1 -3.96 -22.62 -5.11
C ALA A 1 -4.79 -21.83 -4.12
N ASP A 2 -6.07 -21.60 -4.43
CA ASP A 2 -6.98 -20.94 -3.52
C ASP A 2 -7.04 -21.72 -2.22
N ALA A 3 -6.62 -21.08 -1.13
CA ALA A 3 -6.97 -21.58 0.17
C ALA A 3 -8.45 -21.25 0.36
N ASP A 4 -9.28 -22.27 0.45
CA ASP A 4 -10.75 -22.16 0.63
C ASP A 4 -11.05 -21.73 2.08
N VAL A 5 -10.37 -20.66 2.53
CA VAL A 5 -10.48 -20.13 3.89
C VAL A 5 -11.54 -19.04 3.86
N LYS A 6 -12.69 -19.33 4.46
CA LYS A 6 -13.71 -18.30 4.72
C LYS A 6 -13.35 -17.54 5.99
N ILE A 7 -13.21 -16.24 5.87
CA ILE A 7 -12.91 -15.33 6.98
C ILE A 7 -14.13 -14.43 7.20
N PRO A 8 -14.99 -14.71 8.18
CA PRO A 8 -16.09 -13.83 8.53
C PRO A 8 -15.59 -12.44 8.91
N PHE A 9 -16.36 -11.40 8.64
CA PHE A 9 -15.99 -10.01 8.92
C PHE A 9 -15.62 -9.77 10.39
N GLU A 10 -16.36 -10.40 11.33
CA GLU A 10 -16.07 -10.30 12.76
C GLU A 10 -14.66 -10.84 13.09
N LYS A 11 -14.28 -11.98 12.48
CA LYS A 11 -12.95 -12.55 12.65
C LYS A 11 -11.86 -11.64 12.06
N ALA A 12 -12.08 -11.07 10.88
CA ALA A 12 -11.14 -10.13 10.26
C ALA A 12 -10.92 -8.90 11.14
N LYS A 13 -11.97 -8.35 11.77
CA LYS A 13 -11.84 -7.25 12.74
C LYS A 13 -10.93 -7.62 13.92
N GLU A 14 -11.12 -8.80 14.49
CA GLU A 14 -10.30 -9.30 15.60
C GLU A 14 -8.83 -9.45 15.15
N GLU A 15 -8.58 -10.07 13.99
CA GLU A 15 -7.22 -10.28 13.47
C GLU A 15 -6.51 -8.96 13.13
N VAL A 16 -7.22 -7.97 12.58
CA VAL A 16 -6.68 -6.62 12.35
C VAL A 16 -6.36 -5.89 13.65
N LEU A 17 -7.25 -5.97 14.66
CA LEU A 17 -6.97 -5.41 16.00
C LEU A 17 -5.76 -6.06 16.65
N ASP A 18 -5.66 -7.38 16.61
CA ASP A 18 -4.52 -8.13 17.17
C ASP A 18 -3.21 -7.78 16.46
N ALA A 19 -3.23 -7.70 15.13
CA ALA A 19 -2.06 -7.36 14.33
C ALA A 19 -1.56 -5.94 14.59
N THR A 20 -2.48 -4.99 14.77
CA THR A 20 -2.15 -3.57 15.00
C THR A 20 -1.97 -3.23 16.49
N ALA A 21 -2.14 -4.19 17.41
CA ALA A 21 -1.95 -3.97 18.85
C ALA A 21 -0.55 -3.45 19.21
N VAL A 22 0.45 -3.75 18.38
CA VAL A 22 1.83 -3.22 18.50
C VAL A 22 1.89 -1.70 18.41
N LEU A 23 0.90 -1.04 17.79
CA LEU A 23 0.79 0.42 17.65
C LEU A 23 0.29 1.11 18.92
N GLY A 24 0.00 0.35 19.97
CA GLY A 24 -0.36 0.86 21.28
C GLY A 24 -1.87 1.00 21.51
N LYS A 25 -2.19 1.23 22.77
CA LYS A 25 -3.57 1.19 23.28
C LYS A 25 -4.48 2.25 22.60
N GLU A 26 -4.01 3.48 22.47
CA GLU A 26 -4.81 4.57 21.90
C GLU A 26 -5.20 4.28 20.44
N TYR A 27 -4.25 3.77 19.64
CA TYR A 27 -4.53 3.35 18.25
C TYR A 27 -5.60 2.25 18.22
N GLY A 28 -5.44 1.21 19.03
CA GLY A 28 -6.39 0.10 19.11
C GLY A 28 -7.79 0.51 19.57
N GLU A 29 -7.91 1.44 20.54
CA GLU A 29 -9.20 1.96 21.01
C GLU A 29 -9.94 2.74 19.91
N VAL A 30 -9.25 3.57 19.14
CA VAL A 30 -9.84 4.31 18.02
C VAL A 30 -10.25 3.36 16.90
N LEU A 31 -9.40 2.39 16.56
CA LEU A 31 -9.68 1.39 15.54
C LEU A 31 -10.91 0.56 15.91
N LYS A 32 -10.99 0.10 17.16
CA LYS A 32 -12.15 -0.61 17.69
C LYS A 32 -13.42 0.26 17.65
N HIS A 33 -13.31 1.51 18.04
CA HIS A 33 -14.43 2.46 17.95
C HIS A 33 -14.93 2.57 16.50
N GLY A 34 -14.02 2.67 15.51
CA GLY A 34 -14.38 2.69 14.09
C GLY A 34 -15.17 1.46 13.67
N PHE A 35 -14.79 0.28 14.12
CA PHE A 35 -15.52 -0.97 13.87
C PHE A 35 -16.93 -0.99 14.50
N GLU A 36 -17.10 -0.39 15.66
CA GLU A 36 -18.36 -0.41 16.43
C GLU A 36 -19.31 0.76 16.08
N SER A 37 -18.78 1.86 15.51
CA SER A 37 -19.50 3.13 15.34
C SER A 37 -19.90 3.44 13.89
N ARG A 38 -20.04 2.40 13.06
CA ARG A 38 -20.53 2.53 11.67
C ARG A 38 -19.65 3.37 10.74
N TRP A 39 -18.33 3.35 10.95
CA TRP A 39 -17.43 3.98 9.98
C TRP A 39 -17.41 3.23 8.65
N ILE A 40 -17.80 1.93 8.64
CA ILE A 40 -17.62 1.01 7.52
C ILE A 40 -18.96 0.59 6.94
N ASP A 41 -19.15 0.80 5.65
CA ASP A 41 -20.16 0.14 4.82
C ASP A 41 -19.56 -1.14 4.24
N VAL A 42 -19.95 -2.30 4.80
CA VAL A 42 -19.17 -3.54 4.72
C VAL A 42 -19.46 -4.33 3.43
N TYR A 43 -20.73 -4.58 3.15
CA TYR A 43 -21.11 -5.59 2.15
C TYR A 43 -21.53 -4.99 0.82
N GLU A 44 -21.39 -5.80 -0.24
CA GLU A 44 -21.90 -5.50 -1.56
C GLU A 44 -23.41 -5.26 -1.55
N ASN A 45 -23.87 -4.27 -2.31
CA ASN A 45 -25.27 -3.95 -2.46
C ASN A 45 -25.57 -3.42 -3.86
N LYS A 46 -26.83 -3.53 -4.31
CA LYS A 46 -27.27 -3.01 -5.60
C LYS A 46 -27.04 -1.49 -5.70
N GLY A 47 -26.31 -1.08 -6.74
CA GLY A 47 -25.98 0.32 -6.98
C GLY A 47 -24.75 0.83 -6.19
N LYS A 48 -24.17 0.02 -5.29
CA LYS A 48 -22.92 0.34 -4.61
C LYS A 48 -21.74 0.23 -5.58
N ARG A 49 -20.81 1.17 -5.50
CA ARG A 49 -19.58 1.15 -6.30
C ARG A 49 -18.71 -0.04 -5.87
N GLY A 50 -18.07 -0.70 -6.84
CA GLY A 50 -17.11 -1.77 -6.58
C GLY A 50 -15.77 -1.25 -6.01
N GLY A 51 -14.94 -2.19 -5.51
CA GLY A 51 -13.67 -1.88 -4.88
C GLY A 51 -13.80 -1.52 -3.41
N ALA A 52 -12.81 -0.83 -2.86
CA ALA A 52 -12.77 -0.30 -1.50
C ALA A 52 -12.32 1.15 -1.52
N TYR A 53 -12.65 1.89 -0.47
CA TYR A 53 -12.31 3.30 -0.39
C TYR A 53 -12.40 3.82 1.04
N SER A 54 -11.45 4.63 1.46
CA SER A 54 -11.49 5.39 2.71
C SER A 54 -11.53 6.88 2.44
N ALA A 55 -12.44 7.59 3.10
CA ALA A 55 -12.56 9.05 3.03
C ALA A 55 -12.35 9.66 4.41
N GLY A 56 -11.31 10.47 4.56
CA GLY A 56 -11.12 11.31 5.74
C GLY A 56 -12.16 12.41 5.80
N GLN A 57 -12.77 12.60 6.98
CA GLN A 57 -13.73 13.66 7.24
C GLN A 57 -13.52 14.23 8.65
N ILE A 58 -14.04 15.43 8.90
CA ILE A 58 -13.89 16.11 10.20
C ILE A 58 -14.57 15.34 11.34
N VAL A 59 -15.72 14.74 11.06
CA VAL A 59 -16.51 14.00 12.08
C VAL A 59 -15.85 12.69 12.42
N HIS A 60 -15.60 11.88 11.42
CA HIS A 60 -14.85 10.62 11.48
C HIS A 60 -14.58 10.13 10.04
N PRO A 61 -13.61 9.25 9.81
CA PRO A 61 -13.43 8.61 8.51
C PRO A 61 -14.65 7.77 8.11
N TYR A 62 -14.89 7.64 6.81
CA TYR A 62 -15.86 6.74 6.23
C TYR A 62 -15.15 5.73 5.33
N VAL A 63 -15.48 4.46 5.51
CA VAL A 63 -14.87 3.34 4.76
C VAL A 63 -15.95 2.60 3.99
N LEU A 64 -15.73 2.41 2.70
CA LEU A 64 -16.54 1.57 1.83
C LEU A 64 -15.78 0.29 1.52
N LEU A 65 -16.41 -0.85 1.77
CA LEU A 65 -15.90 -2.18 1.41
C LEU A 65 -16.94 -2.92 0.54
N ASN A 66 -16.49 -3.96 -0.11
CA ASN A 66 -17.30 -5.01 -0.70
C ASN A 66 -16.79 -6.37 -0.18
N TYR A 67 -16.95 -6.58 1.12
CA TYR A 67 -16.35 -7.69 1.85
C TYR A 67 -16.92 -9.04 1.41
N LYS A 68 -16.05 -9.97 1.00
CA LYS A 68 -16.42 -11.29 0.44
C LYS A 68 -16.01 -12.47 1.33
N GLY A 69 -15.38 -12.21 2.46
CA GLY A 69 -14.95 -13.27 3.37
C GLY A 69 -13.71 -14.03 2.89
N THR A 70 -12.88 -13.42 2.09
CA THR A 70 -11.61 -13.97 1.59
C THR A 70 -10.43 -13.33 2.32
N LEU A 71 -9.24 -13.93 2.18
CA LEU A 71 -8.00 -13.32 2.68
C LEU A 71 -7.77 -11.93 2.08
N ASP A 72 -8.01 -11.76 0.78
CA ASP A 72 -7.93 -10.47 0.11
C ASP A 72 -8.87 -9.43 0.74
N SER A 73 -10.10 -9.81 1.10
CA SER A 73 -11.04 -8.92 1.79
C SER A 73 -10.55 -8.52 3.19
N GLU A 74 -9.85 -9.40 3.89
CA GLU A 74 -9.25 -9.11 5.20
C GLU A 74 -8.09 -8.13 5.09
N PHE A 75 -7.19 -8.32 4.12
CA PHE A 75 -6.14 -7.35 3.81
C PHE A 75 -6.69 -6.01 3.37
N THR A 76 -7.76 -6.01 2.55
CA THR A 76 -8.47 -4.79 2.16
C THR A 76 -9.03 -4.05 3.39
N LEU A 77 -9.60 -4.78 4.37
CA LEU A 77 -10.05 -4.17 5.64
C LEU A 77 -8.89 -3.51 6.38
N ALA A 78 -7.75 -4.20 6.53
CA ALA A 78 -6.56 -3.64 7.17
C ALA A 78 -6.05 -2.39 6.46
N HIS A 79 -6.03 -2.42 5.13
CA HIS A 79 -5.63 -1.33 4.24
C HIS A 79 -6.50 -0.08 4.45
N GLU A 80 -7.80 -0.21 4.26
CA GLU A 80 -8.74 0.92 4.37
C GLU A 80 -8.80 1.49 5.80
N MET A 81 -8.65 0.64 6.81
CA MET A 81 -8.54 1.12 8.18
C MET A 81 -7.19 1.80 8.46
N GLY A 82 -6.13 1.45 7.74
CA GLY A 82 -4.87 2.21 7.75
C GLY A 82 -5.05 3.65 7.27
N HIS A 83 -5.72 3.83 6.15
CA HIS A 83 -6.12 5.16 5.65
C HIS A 83 -7.02 5.90 6.65
N ALA A 84 -8.01 5.22 7.20
CA ALA A 84 -8.94 5.80 8.18
C ALA A 84 -8.18 6.30 9.43
N MET A 85 -7.24 5.53 9.95
CA MET A 85 -6.43 5.92 11.11
C MET A 85 -5.47 7.07 10.78
N HIS A 86 -4.86 7.09 9.60
CA HIS A 86 -4.04 8.21 9.14
C HIS A 86 -4.87 9.51 9.10
N SER A 87 -6.02 9.47 8.44
CA SER A 87 -6.93 10.61 8.33
C SER A 87 -7.46 11.07 9.70
N TYR A 88 -7.77 10.12 10.60
CA TYR A 88 -8.22 10.43 11.95
C TYR A 88 -7.14 11.14 12.76
N LEU A 89 -5.92 10.58 12.80
CA LEU A 89 -4.81 11.14 13.57
C LEU A 89 -4.36 12.50 13.01
N SER A 90 -4.32 12.64 11.70
CA SER A 90 -4.02 13.91 11.06
C SER A 90 -5.08 14.97 11.40
N THR A 91 -6.37 14.65 11.23
CA THR A 91 -7.47 15.58 11.54
C THR A 91 -7.51 15.98 13.02
N LYS A 92 -7.14 15.03 13.92
CA LYS A 92 -7.11 15.30 15.37
C LYS A 92 -5.98 16.23 15.79
N ASN A 93 -4.86 16.20 15.08
CA ASN A 93 -3.61 16.86 15.50
C ASN A 93 -3.22 18.07 14.65
N GLN A 94 -3.89 18.30 13.50
CA GLN A 94 -3.58 19.39 12.60
C GLN A 94 -4.74 20.39 12.49
N GLU A 95 -4.41 21.63 12.20
CA GLU A 95 -5.41 22.65 11.81
C GLU A 95 -6.10 22.21 10.51
N PRO A 96 -7.34 22.67 10.24
CA PRO A 96 -8.10 22.25 9.06
C PRO A 96 -7.36 22.43 7.73
N VAL A 97 -6.47 23.41 7.61
CA VAL A 97 -5.69 23.70 6.40
C VAL A 97 -4.56 22.69 6.19
N ASP A 98 -4.02 22.10 7.27
CA ASP A 98 -2.87 21.17 7.24
C ASP A 98 -3.25 19.71 7.46
N ARG A 99 -4.54 19.39 7.66
CA ARG A 99 -4.97 18.04 8.02
C ARG A 99 -4.87 17.02 6.88
N GLU A 100 -4.91 17.46 5.63
CA GLU A 100 -4.89 16.56 4.48
C GLU A 100 -3.44 16.27 4.07
N TYR A 101 -3.06 15.01 4.13
CA TYR A 101 -1.74 14.56 3.70
C TYR A 101 -1.67 14.40 2.17
N VAL A 102 -0.48 14.58 1.62
CA VAL A 102 -0.26 14.48 0.17
C VAL A 102 -0.26 13.02 -0.30
N ILE A 103 -0.59 12.83 -1.60
CA ILE A 103 -0.70 11.49 -2.23
C ILE A 103 0.58 10.66 -2.08
N PHE A 104 1.76 11.27 -2.04
CA PHE A 104 3.05 10.58 -1.88
C PHE A 104 3.11 9.68 -0.64
N VAL A 105 2.43 10.04 0.44
CA VAL A 105 2.39 9.27 1.70
C VAL A 105 1.05 8.59 1.96
N ALA A 106 0.08 8.72 1.05
CA ALA A 106 -1.27 8.20 1.26
C ALA A 106 -1.28 6.70 1.53
N GLU A 107 -0.50 5.92 0.77
CA GLU A 107 -0.46 4.47 0.88
C GLU A 107 0.48 3.93 1.97
N VAL A 108 1.19 4.80 2.70
CA VAL A 108 2.14 4.36 3.71
C VAL A 108 1.44 3.71 4.90
N ALA A 109 0.37 4.33 5.40
CA ALA A 109 -0.38 3.84 6.55
C ALA A 109 -1.16 2.56 6.22
N SER A 110 -1.82 2.52 5.06
CA SER A 110 -2.58 1.37 4.60
C SER A 110 -1.70 0.15 4.39
N THR A 111 -0.59 0.30 3.68
CA THR A 111 0.38 -0.77 3.42
C THR A 111 1.13 -1.19 4.69
N CYS A 112 1.39 -0.27 5.63
CA CYS A 112 1.97 -0.62 6.93
C CYS A 112 1.03 -1.54 7.73
N ASN A 113 -0.26 -1.25 7.76
CA ASN A 113 -1.25 -2.13 8.39
C ASN A 113 -1.31 -3.51 7.74
N GLU A 114 -1.27 -3.58 6.40
CA GLU A 114 -1.19 -4.86 5.68
C GLU A 114 0.07 -5.65 6.06
N SER A 115 1.22 -4.98 6.14
CA SER A 115 2.48 -5.62 6.54
C SER A 115 2.41 -6.15 7.98
N LEU A 116 1.87 -5.38 8.92
CA LEU A 116 1.66 -5.83 10.30
C LEU A 116 0.71 -7.03 10.37
N LEU A 117 -0.39 -7.02 9.60
CA LEU A 117 -1.32 -8.15 9.51
C LEU A 117 -0.62 -9.38 8.93
N MET A 118 0.14 -9.24 7.85
CA MET A 118 0.90 -10.34 7.24
C MET A 118 1.85 -10.98 8.25
N GLN A 119 2.65 -10.18 8.96
CA GLN A 119 3.58 -10.69 9.97
C GLN A 119 2.87 -11.37 11.14
N HIS A 120 1.72 -10.83 11.56
CA HIS A 120 0.88 -11.45 12.59
C HIS A 120 0.35 -12.82 12.14
N LEU A 121 -0.25 -12.90 10.95
CA LEU A 121 -0.79 -14.14 10.40
C LEU A 121 0.30 -15.20 10.17
N LEU A 122 1.48 -14.81 9.68
CA LEU A 122 2.63 -15.72 9.51
C LEU A 122 3.15 -16.28 10.84
N LYS A 123 3.13 -15.49 11.93
CA LYS A 123 3.51 -15.98 13.28
C LYS A 123 2.48 -16.94 13.86
N LYS A 124 1.19 -16.70 13.62
CA LYS A 124 0.06 -17.46 14.16
C LYS A 124 -0.17 -18.78 13.40
N THR A 125 0.12 -18.80 12.10
CA THR A 125 -0.21 -19.91 11.21
C THR A 125 0.85 -21.01 11.26
N GLN A 126 0.47 -22.24 11.69
CA GLN A 126 1.32 -23.42 11.73
C GLN A 126 1.13 -24.34 10.52
N ASP A 127 -0.05 -24.30 9.88
CA ASP A 127 -0.35 -25.10 8.70
C ASP A 127 0.51 -24.68 7.50
N LYS A 128 1.26 -25.64 6.95
CA LYS A 128 2.20 -25.39 5.85
C LYS A 128 1.52 -24.86 4.58
N LYS A 129 0.30 -25.35 4.28
CA LYS A 129 -0.43 -24.93 3.07
C LYS A 129 -0.89 -23.49 3.18
N THR A 130 -1.51 -23.14 4.30
CA THR A 130 -1.93 -21.76 4.59
C THR A 130 -0.74 -20.81 4.66
N ARG A 131 0.37 -21.25 5.28
CA ARG A 131 1.60 -20.46 5.33
C ARG A 131 2.19 -20.21 3.95
N ALA A 132 2.25 -21.22 3.09
CA ALA A 132 2.71 -21.06 1.71
C ALA A 132 1.81 -20.12 0.90
N TYR A 133 0.50 -20.15 1.15
CA TYR A 133 -0.45 -19.23 0.53
C TYR A 133 -0.21 -17.77 0.97
N LEU A 134 -0.02 -17.52 2.27
CA LEU A 134 0.30 -16.20 2.81
C LEU A 134 1.61 -15.65 2.23
N ILE A 135 2.66 -16.48 2.17
CA ILE A 135 3.94 -16.09 1.58
C ILE A 135 3.76 -15.73 0.11
N ASN A 136 3.07 -16.58 -0.67
CA ASN A 136 2.81 -16.27 -2.07
C ASN A 136 2.01 -14.98 -2.26
N TYR A 137 1.01 -14.72 -1.42
CA TYR A 137 0.25 -13.48 -1.42
C TYR A 137 1.17 -12.28 -1.17
N PHE A 138 2.07 -12.39 -0.19
CA PHE A 138 3.03 -11.33 0.13
C PHE A 138 4.02 -11.06 -1.02
N LEU A 139 4.57 -12.12 -1.64
CA LEU A 139 5.44 -12.00 -2.81
C LEU A 139 4.73 -11.33 -4.00
N GLU A 140 3.45 -11.63 -4.19
CA GLU A 140 2.64 -10.96 -5.22
C GLU A 140 2.45 -9.46 -4.96
N GLN A 141 2.36 -9.02 -3.71
CA GLN A 141 2.33 -7.59 -3.38
C GLN A 141 3.64 -6.91 -3.79
N PHE A 142 4.81 -7.52 -3.54
CA PHE A 142 6.10 -7.00 -4.04
C PHE A 142 6.13 -6.94 -5.55
N ARG A 143 5.72 -8.01 -6.22
CA ARG A 143 5.73 -8.07 -7.69
C ARG A 143 4.84 -6.99 -8.29
N THR A 144 3.63 -6.78 -7.77
CA THR A 144 2.64 -5.88 -8.36
C THR A 144 2.82 -4.43 -7.95
N THR A 145 3.32 -4.17 -6.73
CA THR A 145 3.39 -2.81 -6.16
C THR A 145 4.81 -2.24 -6.17
N LEU A 146 5.84 -3.06 -5.96
CA LEU A 146 7.22 -2.58 -6.03
C LEU A 146 7.80 -2.74 -7.44
N TYR A 147 7.95 -3.97 -7.93
CA TYR A 147 8.63 -4.23 -9.22
C TYR A 147 7.85 -3.68 -10.42
N ARG A 148 6.57 -4.03 -10.52
CA ARG A 148 5.74 -3.60 -11.66
C ARG A 148 5.56 -2.08 -11.71
N GLN A 149 5.35 -1.42 -10.58
CA GLN A 149 5.17 0.02 -10.56
C GLN A 149 6.48 0.78 -10.82
N THR A 150 7.62 0.22 -10.43
CA THR A 150 8.93 0.75 -10.81
C THR A 150 9.16 0.61 -12.32
N MET A 151 8.81 -0.54 -12.92
CA MET A 151 8.83 -0.73 -14.37
C MET A 151 7.95 0.30 -15.10
N PHE A 152 6.75 0.57 -14.57
CA PHE A 152 5.86 1.58 -15.12
C PHE A 152 6.44 2.99 -15.03
N ALA A 153 7.06 3.32 -13.89
CA ALA A 153 7.72 4.61 -13.70
C ALA A 153 8.90 4.78 -14.65
N GLU A 154 9.67 3.71 -14.90
CA GLU A 154 10.76 3.72 -15.88
C GLU A 154 10.25 3.88 -17.32
N PHE A 155 9.13 3.22 -17.65
CA PHE A 155 8.47 3.42 -18.95
C PHE A 155 8.06 4.89 -19.13
N GLU A 156 7.40 5.47 -18.12
CA GLU A 156 6.99 6.89 -18.14
C GLU A 156 8.19 7.83 -18.30
N LEU A 157 9.27 7.60 -17.58
CA LEU A 157 10.51 8.37 -17.71
C LEU A 157 11.07 8.28 -19.13
N LYS A 158 11.24 7.08 -19.68
CA LYS A 158 11.81 6.86 -21.02
C LYS A 158 11.00 7.54 -22.13
N ILE A 159 9.67 7.49 -22.07
CA ILE A 159 8.84 8.14 -23.10
C ILE A 159 8.89 9.67 -23.00
N ASN A 160 8.97 10.22 -21.78
CA ASN A 160 9.13 11.66 -21.59
C ASN A 160 10.52 12.13 -22.04
N GLU A 161 11.59 11.42 -21.70
CA GLU A 161 12.95 11.72 -22.16
C GLU A 161 13.06 11.66 -23.70
N LEU A 162 12.41 10.69 -24.34
CA LEU A 162 12.37 10.59 -25.80
C LEU A 162 11.81 11.87 -26.41
N VAL A 163 10.69 12.38 -25.92
CA VAL A 163 10.08 13.62 -26.44
C VAL A 163 10.93 14.84 -26.10
N GLN A 164 11.47 14.95 -24.89
CA GLN A 164 12.36 16.05 -24.51
C GLN A 164 13.62 16.14 -25.40
N ASN A 165 14.09 14.99 -25.88
CA ASN A 165 15.22 14.91 -26.81
C ASN A 165 14.81 15.04 -28.28
N GLY A 166 13.59 15.48 -28.61
CA GLY A 166 13.09 15.72 -29.94
C GLY A 166 12.60 14.50 -30.72
N GLY A 167 12.46 13.35 -30.02
CA GLY A 167 11.86 12.14 -30.59
C GLY A 167 10.35 12.21 -30.66
N SER A 168 9.74 11.26 -31.36
CA SER A 168 8.29 11.16 -31.53
C SER A 168 7.77 9.88 -30.91
N LEU A 169 6.62 9.95 -30.24
CA LEU A 169 5.92 8.78 -29.74
C LEU A 169 5.12 8.13 -30.88
N THR A 170 5.51 6.92 -31.23
CA THR A 170 4.74 6.06 -32.16
C THR A 170 4.30 4.80 -31.43
N ALA A 171 3.24 4.13 -31.90
CA ALA A 171 2.77 2.89 -31.29
C ALA A 171 3.88 1.81 -31.26
N GLU A 172 4.63 1.68 -32.38
CA GLU A 172 5.74 0.72 -32.48
C GLU A 172 6.87 1.05 -31.49
N GLY A 173 7.23 2.35 -31.38
CA GLY A 173 8.26 2.80 -30.40
C GLY A 173 7.87 2.54 -28.97
N LEU A 174 6.63 2.85 -28.62
CA LEU A 174 6.08 2.59 -27.28
C LEU A 174 6.02 1.09 -26.96
N ASN A 175 5.54 0.28 -27.89
CA ASN A 175 5.51 -1.18 -27.75
C ASN A 175 6.91 -1.73 -27.51
N LYS A 176 7.90 -1.27 -28.29
CA LYS A 176 9.28 -1.72 -28.13
C LYS A 176 9.85 -1.36 -26.75
N ILE A 177 9.68 -0.12 -26.30
CA ILE A 177 10.15 0.31 -24.97
C ILE A 177 9.49 -0.54 -23.87
N TYR A 178 8.19 -0.79 -24.00
CA TYR A 178 7.44 -1.57 -23.03
C TYR A 178 7.83 -3.04 -23.01
N HIS A 179 8.05 -3.64 -24.20
CA HIS A 179 8.58 -5.00 -24.35
C HIS A 179 9.95 -5.16 -23.68
N ASP A 180 10.89 -4.28 -24.04
CA ASP A 180 12.27 -4.32 -23.52
C ASP A 180 12.29 -4.24 -21.97
N LEU A 181 11.40 -3.41 -21.39
CA LEU A 181 11.24 -3.34 -19.92
C LEU A 181 10.66 -4.63 -19.32
N ASN A 182 9.65 -5.22 -19.96
CA ASN A 182 9.12 -6.50 -19.49
C ASN A 182 10.20 -7.60 -19.53
N VAL A 183 10.97 -7.68 -20.62
CA VAL A 183 12.10 -8.63 -20.71
C VAL A 183 13.12 -8.38 -19.59
N PHE A 184 13.49 -7.12 -19.35
CA PHE A 184 14.45 -6.78 -18.30
C PHE A 184 13.98 -7.14 -16.90
N TYR A 185 12.71 -6.81 -16.55
CA TYR A 185 12.19 -7.01 -15.19
C TYR A 185 11.80 -8.45 -14.89
N TYR A 186 11.36 -9.23 -15.87
CA TYR A 186 10.97 -10.64 -15.68
C TYR A 186 12.10 -11.63 -15.99
N GLY A 187 13.13 -11.20 -16.71
CA GLY A 187 14.28 -12.02 -17.06
C GLY A 187 13.90 -13.29 -17.83
N ASP A 188 14.76 -14.28 -17.76
CA ASP A 188 14.61 -15.56 -18.50
C ASP A 188 13.54 -16.50 -17.90
N ALA A 189 12.96 -16.13 -16.75
CA ALA A 189 11.97 -16.97 -16.08
C ALA A 189 10.59 -16.93 -16.75
N VAL A 190 10.34 -15.92 -17.58
CA VAL A 190 9.05 -15.68 -18.27
C VAL A 190 9.28 -15.44 -19.75
N VAL A 191 8.51 -16.11 -20.60
CA VAL A 191 8.44 -15.77 -22.00
C VAL A 191 7.54 -14.56 -22.18
N VAL A 192 8.13 -13.44 -22.58
CA VAL A 192 7.40 -12.20 -22.87
C VAL A 192 6.83 -12.30 -24.28
N ASP A 193 5.51 -12.35 -24.42
CA ASP A 193 4.82 -12.39 -25.71
C ASP A 193 4.45 -11.00 -26.21
N ASP A 194 4.19 -10.89 -27.54
CA ASP A 194 3.89 -9.61 -28.22
C ASP A 194 2.55 -8.97 -27.77
N LEU A 195 1.70 -9.69 -27.02
CA LEU A 195 0.41 -9.15 -26.56
C LEU A 195 0.61 -8.17 -25.41
N ILE A 196 1.61 -8.43 -24.55
CA ILE A 196 1.93 -7.55 -23.42
C ILE A 196 2.44 -6.19 -23.87
N ASP A 197 3.03 -6.10 -25.06
CA ASP A 197 3.65 -4.87 -25.59
C ASP A 197 2.67 -3.70 -25.66
N ARG A 198 1.38 -3.99 -25.77
CA ARG A 198 0.29 -3.01 -25.88
C ARG A 198 -0.38 -2.68 -24.55
N GLU A 199 0.06 -3.29 -23.46
CA GLU A 199 -0.58 -3.11 -22.16
C GLU A 199 -0.54 -1.64 -21.70
N TRP A 200 0.51 -0.89 -22.02
CA TRP A 200 0.65 0.52 -21.68
C TRP A 200 -0.56 1.36 -22.12
N ALA A 201 -1.20 1.02 -23.24
CA ALA A 201 -2.31 1.78 -23.79
C ALA A 201 -3.58 1.76 -22.90
N ARG A 202 -3.75 0.72 -22.08
CA ARG A 202 -4.90 0.58 -21.17
C ARG A 202 -4.66 1.08 -19.77
N ILE A 203 -3.41 1.49 -19.43
CA ILE A 203 -3.05 1.94 -18.09
C ILE A 203 -3.36 3.42 -17.96
N PRO A 204 -4.42 3.83 -17.23
CA PRO A 204 -4.83 5.24 -17.14
C PRO A 204 -3.76 6.13 -16.54
N HIS A 205 -2.91 5.58 -15.66
CA HIS A 205 -1.88 6.32 -14.94
C HIS A 205 -0.82 6.93 -15.85
N PHE A 206 -0.54 6.36 -17.03
CA PHE A 206 0.39 6.95 -17.98
C PHE A 206 -0.14 8.23 -18.64
N TYR A 207 -1.42 8.55 -18.43
CA TYR A 207 -2.04 9.81 -18.86
C TYR A 207 -2.07 10.87 -17.73
N TYR A 208 -1.54 10.52 -16.54
CA TYR A 208 -1.31 11.42 -15.42
C TYR A 208 0.19 11.56 -15.20
N ASN A 209 0.77 12.73 -15.29
CA ASN A 209 2.22 12.92 -15.19
C ASN A 209 2.80 12.41 -13.88
N TYR A 210 3.74 11.47 -13.98
CA TYR A 210 4.58 11.00 -12.89
C TYR A 210 3.81 10.60 -11.62
N TYR A 211 2.79 9.77 -11.78
CA TYR A 211 1.98 9.30 -10.66
C TYR A 211 2.45 7.94 -10.11
N VAL A 212 2.78 6.98 -10.99
CA VAL A 212 2.91 5.56 -10.62
C VAL A 212 4.09 5.25 -9.71
N PHE A 213 5.16 6.04 -9.72
CA PHE A 213 6.31 5.83 -8.85
C PHE A 213 5.93 5.87 -7.37
N GLN A 214 4.87 6.57 -7.00
CA GLN A 214 4.40 6.73 -5.63
C GLN A 214 3.92 5.41 -5.00
N TYR A 215 3.49 4.44 -5.80
CA TYR A 215 3.19 3.10 -5.31
C TYR A 215 4.45 2.40 -4.78
N SER A 216 5.54 2.42 -5.54
CA SER A 216 6.81 1.79 -5.14
C SER A 216 7.45 2.47 -3.94
N THR A 217 7.43 3.80 -3.90
CA THR A 217 8.00 4.59 -2.79
C THR A 217 7.17 4.43 -1.53
N GLY A 218 5.84 4.50 -1.62
CA GLY A 218 4.93 4.29 -0.49
C GLY A 218 5.05 2.88 0.08
N PHE A 219 5.10 1.86 -0.79
CA PHE A 219 5.31 0.47 -0.38
C PHE A 219 6.64 0.28 0.36
N SER A 220 7.74 0.80 -0.20
CA SER A 220 9.07 0.68 0.41
C SER A 220 9.13 1.37 1.78
N ALA A 221 8.56 2.58 1.89
CA ALA A 221 8.46 3.29 3.16
C ALA A 221 7.64 2.51 4.20
N ALA A 222 6.50 1.94 3.80
CA ALA A 222 5.64 1.15 4.67
C ALA A 222 6.34 -0.13 5.17
N MET A 223 7.07 -0.84 4.31
CA MET A 223 7.85 -2.01 4.70
C MET A 223 8.95 -1.64 5.71
N ALA A 224 9.69 -0.56 5.47
CA ALA A 224 10.71 -0.08 6.39
C ALA A 224 10.13 0.35 7.75
N LEU A 225 8.98 1.01 7.76
CA LEU A 225 8.28 1.42 8.98
C LEU A 225 7.76 0.23 9.76
N SER A 226 7.10 -0.74 9.11
CA SER A 226 6.58 -1.93 9.79
C SER A 226 7.70 -2.78 10.39
N GLU A 227 8.86 -2.90 9.69
CA GLU A 227 10.04 -3.57 10.22
C GLU A 227 10.58 -2.85 11.47
N ARG A 228 10.70 -1.51 11.43
CA ARG A 228 11.11 -0.71 12.59
C ARG A 228 10.16 -0.89 13.78
N ILE A 229 8.86 -0.81 13.56
CA ILE A 229 7.83 -1.00 14.59
C ILE A 229 8.00 -2.36 15.28
N LEU A 230 8.19 -3.42 14.49
CA LEU A 230 8.31 -4.79 15.02
C LEU A 230 9.65 -5.09 15.69
N SER A 231 10.74 -4.42 15.28
CA SER A 231 12.09 -4.66 15.81
C SER A 231 12.50 -3.71 16.93
N GLU A 232 12.11 -2.43 16.84
CA GLU A 232 12.52 -1.38 17.78
C GLU A 232 11.46 -1.10 18.86
N GLY A 233 10.19 -1.46 18.63
CA GLY A 233 9.09 -1.30 19.57
C GLY A 233 8.65 0.15 19.79
N GLU A 234 8.41 0.54 21.06
CA GLU A 234 7.77 1.80 21.45
C GLU A 234 8.39 3.07 20.83
N PRO A 235 9.73 3.24 20.72
CA PRO A 235 10.29 4.42 20.06
C PRO A 235 9.84 4.55 18.60
N ALA A 236 9.91 3.46 17.82
CA ALA A 236 9.48 3.46 16.42
C ALA A 236 7.97 3.65 16.26
N VAL A 237 7.17 3.10 17.18
CA VAL A 237 5.72 3.33 17.23
C VAL A 237 5.42 4.81 17.44
N LYS A 238 6.09 5.47 18.38
CA LYS A 238 5.93 6.90 18.64
C LYS A 238 6.26 7.74 17.40
N ASP A 239 7.37 7.44 16.73
CA ASP A 239 7.80 8.13 15.52
C ASP A 239 6.77 7.95 14.40
N TYR A 240 6.25 6.73 14.25
CA TYR A 240 5.21 6.40 13.26
C TYR A 240 3.88 7.13 13.54
N LEU A 241 3.42 7.15 14.79
CA LEU A 241 2.19 7.88 15.16
C LEU A 241 2.35 9.39 14.99
N ASN A 242 3.54 9.95 15.22
CA ASN A 242 3.84 11.35 14.92
C ASN A 242 3.76 11.61 13.40
N PHE A 243 4.26 10.69 12.57
CA PHE A 243 4.12 10.76 11.11
C PHE A 243 2.64 10.78 10.70
N LEU A 244 1.82 9.85 11.19
CA LEU A 244 0.38 9.80 10.90
C LEU A 244 -0.37 11.06 11.36
N SER A 245 0.15 11.73 12.37
CA SER A 245 -0.42 12.97 12.92
C SER A 245 0.02 14.22 12.18
N GLY A 246 0.91 14.11 11.18
CA GLY A 246 1.60 15.25 10.58
C GLY A 246 0.82 15.99 9.49
N GLY A 247 -0.19 15.35 8.86
CA GLY A 247 -0.92 15.95 7.72
C GLY A 247 0.01 16.46 6.63
N CYS A 248 -0.13 17.72 6.23
CA CYS A 248 0.80 18.43 5.34
C CYS A 248 1.55 19.58 6.06
N SER A 249 1.73 19.49 7.38
CA SER A 249 2.49 20.49 8.17
C SER A 249 3.96 20.60 7.80
N LYS A 250 4.48 19.58 7.10
CA LYS A 250 5.83 19.54 6.52
C LYS A 250 5.76 18.84 5.16
N ASP A 251 6.84 18.94 4.38
CA ASP A 251 6.95 18.13 3.16
C ASP A 251 7.00 16.63 3.50
N PRO A 252 6.52 15.76 2.59
CA PRO A 252 6.36 14.34 2.88
C PRO A 252 7.66 13.61 3.19
N ILE A 253 8.78 14.03 2.59
CA ILE A 253 10.09 13.45 2.86
C ILE A 253 10.54 13.76 4.29
N SER A 254 10.37 15.00 4.74
CA SER A 254 10.67 15.40 6.13
C SER A 254 9.80 14.68 7.16
N LEU A 255 8.52 14.42 6.84
CA LEU A 255 7.63 13.64 7.70
C LEU A 255 8.11 12.19 7.84
N LEU A 256 8.49 11.54 6.73
CA LEU A 256 9.03 10.18 6.74
C LEU A 256 10.38 10.09 7.44
N GLN A 257 11.25 11.10 7.27
CA GLN A 257 12.52 11.18 8.00
C GLN A 257 12.29 11.27 9.51
N GLY A 258 11.28 12.03 9.95
CA GLY A 258 10.86 12.06 11.36
C GLY A 258 10.42 10.69 11.88
N ALA A 259 9.91 9.83 11.00
CA ALA A 259 9.59 8.44 11.31
C ALA A 259 10.79 7.48 11.11
N GLY A 260 11.98 7.99 10.81
CA GLY A 260 13.20 7.20 10.62
C GLY A 260 13.34 6.52 9.26
N VAL A 261 12.63 7.02 8.25
CA VAL A 261 12.68 6.51 6.87
C VAL A 261 13.08 7.66 5.93
N ASP A 262 14.30 7.62 5.38
CA ASP A 262 14.79 8.64 4.45
C ASP A 262 14.66 8.19 2.99
N MET A 263 13.58 8.61 2.32
CA MET A 263 13.30 8.29 0.91
C MET A 263 14.23 8.99 -0.09
N ARG A 264 15.18 9.83 0.35
CA ARG A 264 16.26 10.37 -0.50
C ARG A 264 17.39 9.38 -0.70
N THR A 265 17.39 8.26 0.01
CA THR A 265 18.37 7.18 -0.08
C THR A 265 17.72 5.89 -0.59
N ALA A 266 18.54 4.94 -1.05
CA ALA A 266 18.07 3.62 -1.46
C ALA A 266 17.75 2.69 -0.26
N GLU A 267 18.06 3.11 0.96
CA GLU A 267 17.97 2.26 2.15
C GLU A 267 16.56 1.71 2.40
N PRO A 268 15.44 2.50 2.32
CA PRO A 268 14.11 1.95 2.51
C PRO A 268 13.73 0.88 1.47
N VAL A 269 14.19 1.04 0.22
CA VAL A 269 14.00 0.05 -0.84
C VAL A 269 14.79 -1.22 -0.55
N HIS A 270 16.04 -1.10 -0.10
CA HIS A 270 16.85 -2.26 0.29
C HIS A 270 16.24 -3.02 1.48
N ARG A 271 15.66 -2.31 2.46
CA ARG A 271 14.94 -2.95 3.58
C ARG A 271 13.72 -3.72 3.08
N ALA A 272 12.92 -3.11 2.20
CA ALA A 272 11.79 -3.80 1.59
C ALA A 272 12.23 -5.06 0.83
N LEU A 273 13.26 -4.97 -0.02
CA LEU A 273 13.77 -6.12 -0.78
C LEU A 273 14.31 -7.23 0.14
N LYS A 274 14.92 -6.88 1.27
CA LYS A 274 15.38 -7.88 2.26
C LYS A 274 14.22 -8.66 2.90
N LEU A 275 13.01 -8.11 2.93
CA LEU A 275 11.83 -8.86 3.36
C LEU A 275 11.31 -9.80 2.27
N PHE A 276 11.60 -9.51 1.01
CA PHE A 276 11.26 -10.35 -0.13
C PHE A 276 12.14 -11.60 -0.20
N ASP A 277 13.44 -11.49 0.09
CA ASP A 277 14.43 -12.59 0.14
C ASP A 277 14.18 -13.55 1.32
#